data_dd448ff14f3832e0033452025ead27f4
#
_entry.id   dd448ff14f3832e0033452025ead27f4
#
_cell.length_a   1.000
_cell.length_b   1.000
_cell.length_c   1.000
_cell.angle_alpha   90.00
_cell.angle_beta   90.00
_cell.angle_gamma   90.00
#
_symmetry.space_group_name_H-M   'P 1'
#
loop_
_entity.id
_entity.type
_entity.pdbx_description
1 polymer ?
#
loop_
_entity_poly.entity_id
_entity_poly.type
_entity_poly.pdbx_seq_one_letter_code
_entity_poly.pdbx_strand_id
1 'polypeptide(L)'
;MFKRVSHSMTLLACLSLFAGAQALADDQRYNQVSLRAEVSQEVPHDRMQVTLYTESQHSDPAQLAGETTRTLNEALQRARQAKGVTVSQGNRSSYPVYEEKGQRIVGWRERAEIRLESGDFAALSKLTADLMQSLKMADMQFSVSDAVAQKTEDALLKEAVAAFRARAQLATEALGGKDYRLVSLSLDGGVNFQPLRGPRMKAAMMDAESMPEIEAGSRQITLNANGVIEVVMP
;
A
#
# COMPACT_ATOMS: atom_id res chain seq x y z
N MET A 1 -76.62 -20.09 56.02
CA MET A 1 -75.61 -20.91 56.72
C MET A 1 -74.24 -20.24 56.60
N PHE A 2 -73.74 -19.88 57.71
CA PHE A 2 -72.54 -19.04 57.96
C PHE A 2 -71.24 -19.64 57.42
N LYS A 3 -70.27 -18.77 56.84
CA LYS A 3 -68.87 -18.80 57.26
C LYS A 3 -68.11 -17.57 56.63
N ARG A 4 -67.85 -16.72 57.44
CA ARG A 4 -66.69 -15.95 57.95
C ARG A 4 -65.53 -15.75 56.89
N VAL A 5 -65.37 -14.50 56.62
CA VAL A 5 -64.26 -13.84 56.02
C VAL A 5 -63.04 -13.77 56.92
N SER A 6 -61.86 -14.11 56.44
CA SER A 6 -60.60 -13.84 57.10
C SER A 6 -59.85 -12.81 56.33
N HIS A 7 -59.59 -11.67 56.95
CA HIS A 7 -58.75 -10.57 56.40
C HIS A 7 -57.30 -10.95 56.61
N SER A 8 -56.60 -11.13 55.53
CA SER A 8 -55.12 -11.18 55.58
C SER A 8 -54.58 -9.86 54.98
N MET A 9 -54.05 -9.07 55.88
CA MET A 9 -53.40 -7.78 55.64
C MET A 9 -52.03 -8.04 55.03
N THR A 10 -51.90 -7.87 53.75
CA THR A 10 -50.63 -8.01 53.08
C THR A 10 -49.86 -6.68 53.13
N LEU A 11 -48.78 -6.67 53.87
CA LEU A 11 -47.86 -5.58 54.05
C LEU A 11 -47.06 -5.44 52.76
N LEU A 12 -47.30 -4.38 52.00
CA LEU A 12 -46.60 -4.04 50.77
C LEU A 12 -45.28 -3.37 51.15
N ALA A 13 -44.18 -4.11 51.14
CA ALA A 13 -42.84 -3.57 51.32
C ALA A 13 -42.42 -2.86 50.02
N CYS A 14 -42.40 -1.54 50.06
CA CYS A 14 -41.78 -0.71 49.04
C CYS A 14 -40.25 -0.88 49.09
N LEU A 15 -39.75 -1.78 48.29
CA LEU A 15 -38.30 -1.90 48.05
C LEU A 15 -37.92 -0.82 46.98
N SER A 16 -37.52 0.36 47.45
CA SER A 16 -36.95 1.42 46.63
C SER A 16 -35.62 0.93 46.05
N LEU A 17 -35.63 0.51 44.78
CA LEU A 17 -34.40 0.37 43.99
C LEU A 17 -33.74 1.74 43.85
N PHE A 18 -32.74 2.01 44.65
CA PHE A 18 -31.72 3.02 44.34
C PHE A 18 -30.95 2.50 43.14
N ALA A 19 -31.42 2.83 41.93
CA ALA A 19 -30.62 2.81 40.72
C ALA A 19 -29.56 3.91 40.90
N GLY A 20 -28.39 3.51 41.35
CA GLY A 20 -27.20 4.34 41.37
C GLY A 20 -26.91 4.72 39.93
N ALA A 21 -27.33 5.93 39.51
CA ALA A 21 -26.79 6.59 38.34
C ALA A 21 -25.29 6.74 38.64
N GLN A 22 -24.50 5.85 38.06
CA GLN A 22 -23.07 6.14 37.92
C GLN A 22 -22.99 7.37 37.01
N ALA A 23 -22.86 8.54 37.62
CA ALA A 23 -22.43 9.74 36.93
C ALA A 23 -21.07 9.35 36.31
N LEU A 24 -21.07 9.14 35.01
CA LEU A 24 -19.82 9.20 34.23
C LEU A 24 -19.30 10.60 34.51
N ALA A 25 -18.35 10.71 35.42
CA ALA A 25 -17.59 11.91 35.62
C ALA A 25 -16.96 12.19 34.24
N ASP A 26 -17.51 13.16 33.54
CA ASP A 26 -16.88 13.75 32.39
C ASP A 26 -15.59 14.38 32.93
N ASP A 27 -14.48 13.66 32.73
CA ASP A 27 -13.16 14.12 33.14
C ASP A 27 -12.89 15.40 32.34
N GLN A 28 -13.24 16.53 32.92
CA GLN A 28 -12.99 17.84 32.33
C GLN A 28 -11.48 17.96 32.10
N ARG A 29 -11.08 17.74 30.88
CA ARG A 29 -9.67 17.76 30.46
C ARG A 29 -9.26 19.20 30.18
N TYR A 30 -8.68 19.83 31.17
CA TYR A 30 -8.14 21.19 31.05
C TYR A 30 -6.72 21.15 30.46
N ASN A 31 -6.30 22.26 29.87
CA ASN A 31 -4.94 22.50 29.37
C ASN A 31 -4.46 21.46 28.33
N GLN A 32 -5.39 20.78 27.64
CA GLN A 32 -5.02 19.82 26.58
C GLN A 32 -4.90 20.53 25.24
N VAL A 33 -3.84 20.20 24.51
CA VAL A 33 -3.55 20.73 23.19
C VAL A 33 -3.35 19.56 22.22
N SER A 34 -4.13 19.54 21.16
CA SER A 34 -3.95 18.61 20.06
C SER A 34 -2.93 19.19 19.07
N LEU A 35 -1.92 18.40 18.73
CA LEU A 35 -0.84 18.80 17.86
C LEU A 35 -0.64 17.77 16.74
N ARG A 36 -0.18 18.25 15.61
CA ARG A 36 0.24 17.43 14.48
C ARG A 36 1.63 17.86 14.03
N ALA A 37 2.49 16.90 13.78
CA ALA A 37 3.73 17.09 13.06
C ALA A 37 3.74 16.17 11.83
N GLU A 38 4.31 16.63 10.74
CA GLU A 38 4.45 15.90 9.50
C GLU A 38 5.90 15.98 9.04
N VAL A 39 6.45 14.86 8.67
CA VAL A 39 7.78 14.75 8.06
C VAL A 39 7.69 13.93 6.78
N SER A 40 8.53 14.22 5.81
CA SER A 40 8.56 13.50 4.55
C SER A 40 9.94 13.44 3.95
N GLN A 41 10.22 12.37 3.23
CA GLN A 41 11.48 12.17 2.51
C GLN A 41 11.18 11.69 1.09
N GLU A 42 11.89 12.26 0.12
CA GLU A 42 11.88 11.77 -1.24
C GLU A 42 12.91 10.64 -1.38
N VAL A 43 12.46 9.50 -1.93
CA VAL A 43 13.27 8.29 -2.08
C VAL A 43 13.28 7.91 -3.55
N PRO A 44 14.45 7.80 -4.19
CA PRO A 44 14.54 7.35 -5.57
C PRO A 44 14.08 5.90 -5.69
N HIS A 45 13.47 5.55 -6.81
CA HIS A 45 13.12 4.16 -7.11
C HIS A 45 14.40 3.35 -7.31
N ASP A 46 14.50 2.22 -6.64
CA ASP A 46 15.63 1.29 -6.67
C ASP A 46 15.25 -0.09 -7.21
N ARG A 47 14.01 -0.25 -7.69
CA ARG A 47 13.48 -1.47 -8.29
C ARG A 47 12.78 -1.17 -9.60
N MET A 48 13.06 -1.99 -10.60
CA MET A 48 12.35 -2.06 -11.86
C MET A 48 11.69 -3.42 -11.98
N GLN A 49 10.41 -3.44 -12.30
CA GLN A 49 9.64 -4.64 -12.60
C GLN A 49 9.14 -4.58 -14.03
N VAL A 50 9.34 -5.66 -14.76
CA VAL A 50 8.83 -5.82 -16.13
C VAL A 50 7.93 -7.04 -16.17
N THR A 51 6.74 -6.88 -16.74
CA THR A 51 5.83 -7.98 -17.03
C THR A 51 5.82 -8.24 -18.54
N LEU A 52 6.24 -9.44 -18.92
CA LEU A 52 6.18 -9.91 -20.30
C LEU A 52 5.14 -11.00 -20.42
N TYR A 53 4.54 -11.16 -21.60
CA TYR A 53 3.54 -12.19 -21.85
C TYR A 53 3.68 -12.82 -23.23
N THR A 54 3.22 -14.05 -23.33
CA THR A 54 2.86 -14.68 -24.60
C THR A 54 1.35 -14.83 -24.69
N GLU A 55 0.81 -14.70 -25.90
CA GLU A 55 -0.60 -14.95 -26.17
C GLU A 55 -0.72 -15.66 -27.50
N SER A 56 -1.40 -16.81 -27.51
CA SER A 56 -1.65 -17.65 -28.66
C SER A 56 -3.11 -18.07 -28.74
N GLN A 57 -3.56 -18.48 -29.92
CA GLN A 57 -4.91 -18.98 -30.16
C GLN A 57 -4.83 -20.23 -30.99
N HIS A 58 -5.60 -21.28 -30.61
CA HIS A 58 -5.70 -22.51 -31.33
C HIS A 58 -7.10 -23.14 -31.19
N SER A 59 -7.51 -23.95 -32.15
CA SER A 59 -8.79 -24.70 -32.08
C SER A 59 -8.76 -25.83 -31.05
N ASP A 60 -7.60 -26.44 -30.85
CA ASP A 60 -7.36 -27.49 -29.86
C ASP A 60 -6.72 -26.89 -28.60
N PRO A 61 -7.38 -26.94 -27.44
CA PRO A 61 -6.87 -26.38 -26.20
C PRO A 61 -5.62 -27.09 -25.66
N ALA A 62 -5.44 -28.40 -25.96
CA ALA A 62 -4.27 -29.13 -25.50
C ALA A 62 -3.00 -28.71 -26.26
N GLN A 63 -3.11 -28.52 -27.58
CA GLN A 63 -2.02 -28.00 -28.39
C GLN A 63 -1.67 -26.55 -27.95
N LEU A 64 -2.68 -25.71 -27.76
CA LEU A 64 -2.50 -24.34 -27.28
C LEU A 64 -1.72 -24.32 -25.97
N ALA A 65 -2.13 -25.10 -24.98
CA ALA A 65 -1.47 -25.19 -23.68
C ALA A 65 -0.01 -25.66 -23.80
N GLY A 66 0.26 -26.61 -24.69
CA GLY A 66 1.59 -27.13 -24.99
C GLY A 66 2.52 -26.05 -25.59
N GLU A 67 2.04 -25.31 -26.58
CA GLU A 67 2.78 -24.23 -27.24
C GLU A 67 3.08 -23.10 -26.26
N THR A 68 2.06 -22.63 -25.52
CA THR A 68 2.23 -21.58 -24.51
C THR A 68 3.25 -21.99 -23.45
N THR A 69 3.18 -23.24 -22.97
CA THR A 69 4.12 -23.76 -21.97
C THR A 69 5.54 -23.82 -22.51
N ARG A 70 5.74 -24.21 -23.75
CA ARG A 70 7.08 -24.27 -24.38
C ARG A 70 7.69 -22.88 -24.46
N THR A 71 6.96 -21.92 -25.03
CA THR A 71 7.41 -20.52 -25.15
C THR A 71 7.78 -19.93 -23.78
N LEU A 72 6.92 -20.19 -22.78
CA LEU A 72 7.15 -19.68 -21.43
C LEU A 72 8.39 -20.32 -20.78
N ASN A 73 8.57 -21.62 -20.93
CA ASN A 73 9.73 -22.33 -20.37
C ASN A 73 11.05 -21.89 -21.00
N GLU A 74 11.08 -21.67 -22.31
CA GLU A 74 12.25 -21.13 -22.99
C GLU A 74 12.61 -19.72 -22.49
N ALA A 75 11.62 -18.85 -22.32
CA ALA A 75 11.81 -17.52 -21.76
C ALA A 75 12.30 -17.57 -20.31
N LEU A 76 11.70 -18.44 -19.47
CA LEU A 76 12.10 -18.63 -18.08
C LEU A 76 13.54 -19.16 -17.96
N GLN A 77 13.95 -20.08 -18.82
CA GLN A 77 15.32 -20.58 -18.84
C GLN A 77 16.33 -19.47 -19.15
N ARG A 78 16.05 -18.64 -20.16
CA ARG A 78 16.90 -17.49 -20.48
C ARG A 78 16.95 -16.47 -19.35
N ALA A 79 15.79 -16.13 -18.82
CA ALA A 79 15.68 -15.15 -17.75
C ALA A 79 16.46 -15.55 -16.48
N ARG A 80 16.40 -16.84 -16.10
CA ARG A 80 17.10 -17.37 -14.93
C ARG A 80 18.62 -17.37 -15.04
N GLN A 81 19.17 -17.25 -16.25
CA GLN A 81 20.60 -17.11 -16.47
C GLN A 81 21.13 -15.71 -16.16
N ALA A 82 20.25 -14.71 -16.15
CA ALA A 82 20.61 -13.33 -15.83
C ALA A 82 20.85 -13.15 -14.34
N LYS A 83 22.05 -12.73 -13.97
CA LYS A 83 22.41 -12.48 -12.57
C LYS A 83 21.72 -11.22 -12.06
N GLY A 84 21.28 -11.25 -10.79
CA GLY A 84 20.67 -10.09 -10.15
C GLY A 84 19.23 -9.81 -10.62
N VAL A 85 18.61 -10.72 -11.40
CA VAL A 85 17.21 -10.63 -11.81
C VAL A 85 16.40 -11.72 -11.09
N THR A 86 15.38 -11.29 -10.41
CA THR A 86 14.36 -12.17 -9.83
C THR A 86 13.32 -12.48 -10.90
N VAL A 87 13.04 -13.77 -11.09
CA VAL A 87 12.11 -14.25 -12.12
C VAL A 87 10.98 -15.01 -11.47
N SER A 88 9.75 -14.64 -11.76
CA SER A 88 8.54 -15.32 -11.30
C SER A 88 7.55 -15.51 -12.44
N GLN A 89 6.70 -16.52 -12.31
CA GLN A 89 5.55 -16.66 -13.20
C GLN A 89 4.47 -15.67 -12.80
N GLY A 90 3.85 -15.04 -13.80
CA GLY A 90 2.70 -14.18 -13.62
C GLY A 90 1.39 -14.95 -13.79
N ASN A 91 0.36 -14.24 -14.23
CA ASN A 91 -0.95 -14.82 -14.49
C ASN A 91 -0.92 -15.72 -15.73
N ARG A 92 -1.72 -16.79 -15.69
CA ARG A 92 -2.01 -17.64 -16.85
C ARG A 92 -3.52 -17.81 -16.95
N SER A 93 -4.09 -17.46 -18.09
CA SER A 93 -5.53 -17.53 -18.34
C SER A 93 -5.81 -18.09 -19.72
N SER A 94 -6.83 -18.94 -19.80
CA SER A 94 -7.34 -19.50 -21.05
C SER A 94 -8.84 -19.22 -21.14
N TYR A 95 -9.30 -18.78 -22.31
CA TYR A 95 -10.70 -18.45 -22.53
C TYR A 95 -11.15 -18.84 -23.94
N PRO A 96 -12.43 -19.22 -24.09
CA PRO A 96 -12.97 -19.60 -25.39
C PRO A 96 -13.08 -18.40 -26.32
N VAL A 97 -12.86 -18.65 -27.60
CA VAL A 97 -13.12 -17.69 -28.69
C VAL A 97 -14.42 -18.14 -29.37
N TYR A 98 -15.38 -17.24 -29.46
CA TYR A 98 -16.68 -17.51 -30.06
C TYR A 98 -16.75 -17.00 -31.49
N GLU A 99 -17.62 -17.64 -32.29
CA GLU A 99 -17.97 -17.16 -33.62
C GLU A 99 -18.65 -15.80 -33.56
N GLU A 100 -18.44 -14.96 -34.57
CA GLU A 100 -18.89 -13.55 -34.60
C GLU A 100 -20.42 -13.36 -34.38
N LYS A 101 -21.23 -14.34 -34.76
CA LYS A 101 -22.71 -14.29 -34.67
C LYS A 101 -23.30 -15.32 -33.73
N GLY A 102 -22.51 -16.06 -32.99
CA GLY A 102 -23.02 -17.24 -32.34
C GLY A 102 -22.46 -17.53 -30.96
N GLN A 103 -23.04 -18.57 -30.40
CA GLN A 103 -22.64 -19.15 -29.11
C GLN A 103 -21.66 -20.33 -29.29
N ARG A 104 -21.21 -20.59 -30.53
CA ARG A 104 -20.31 -21.70 -30.81
C ARG A 104 -18.88 -21.32 -30.59
N ILE A 105 -18.15 -22.09 -29.79
CA ILE A 105 -16.72 -21.97 -29.58
C ILE A 105 -16.01 -22.39 -30.86
N VAL A 106 -15.16 -21.53 -31.42
CA VAL A 106 -14.35 -21.76 -32.61
C VAL A 106 -12.87 -21.93 -32.30
N GLY A 107 -12.46 -21.70 -31.06
CA GLY A 107 -11.09 -21.86 -30.60
C GLY A 107 -10.92 -21.44 -29.17
N TRP A 108 -9.68 -21.48 -28.74
CA TRP A 108 -9.26 -21.07 -27.41
C TRP A 108 -8.10 -20.08 -27.55
N ARG A 109 -8.07 -19.11 -26.66
CA ARG A 109 -6.97 -18.15 -26.54
C ARG A 109 -6.37 -18.30 -25.16
N GLU A 110 -5.06 -18.35 -25.10
CA GLU A 110 -4.34 -18.47 -23.86
C GLU A 110 -3.27 -17.38 -23.76
N ARG A 111 -3.22 -16.74 -22.60
CA ARG A 111 -2.22 -15.76 -22.24
C ARG A 111 -1.49 -16.22 -21.00
N ALA A 112 -0.15 -16.15 -21.02
CA ALA A 112 0.69 -16.46 -19.88
C ALA A 112 1.77 -15.42 -19.71
N GLU A 113 2.07 -15.08 -18.45
CA GLU A 113 2.94 -13.97 -18.08
C GLU A 113 4.16 -14.45 -17.29
N ILE A 114 5.26 -13.71 -17.43
CA ILE A 114 6.42 -13.77 -16.55
C ILE A 114 6.67 -12.37 -15.99
N ARG A 115 7.14 -12.31 -14.75
CA ARG A 115 7.58 -11.08 -14.10
C ARG A 115 9.06 -11.15 -13.83
N LEU A 116 9.74 -10.08 -14.16
CA LEU A 116 11.16 -9.89 -13.98
C LEU A 116 11.35 -8.69 -13.07
N GLU A 117 12.22 -8.80 -12.08
CA GLU A 117 12.49 -7.72 -11.14
C GLU A 117 13.99 -7.60 -10.87
N SER A 118 14.50 -6.38 -10.86
CA SER A 118 15.91 -6.12 -10.56
C SER A 118 16.12 -4.69 -10.04
N GLY A 119 17.18 -4.51 -9.25
CA GLY A 119 17.76 -3.20 -8.95
C GLY A 119 18.77 -2.75 -10.00
N ASP A 120 19.23 -3.64 -10.85
CA ASP A 120 20.09 -3.31 -12.02
C ASP A 120 19.21 -3.08 -13.25
N PHE A 121 18.86 -1.83 -13.48
CA PHE A 121 17.96 -1.42 -14.57
C PHE A 121 18.55 -1.71 -15.94
N ALA A 122 19.87 -1.56 -16.10
CA ALA A 122 20.55 -1.80 -17.36
C ALA A 122 20.53 -3.29 -17.73
N ALA A 123 20.84 -4.15 -16.76
CA ALA A 123 20.78 -5.60 -16.94
C ALA A 123 19.35 -6.07 -17.25
N LEU A 124 18.35 -5.55 -16.53
CA LEU A 124 16.95 -5.91 -16.76
C LEU A 124 16.44 -5.41 -18.11
N SER A 125 16.80 -4.21 -18.52
CA SER A 125 16.42 -3.67 -19.83
C SER A 125 17.00 -4.50 -20.98
N LYS A 126 18.25 -4.91 -20.88
CA LYS A 126 18.89 -5.77 -21.87
C LYS A 126 18.21 -7.14 -21.97
N LEU A 127 17.93 -7.76 -20.81
CA LEU A 127 17.20 -9.03 -20.76
C LEU A 127 15.79 -8.88 -21.35
N THR A 128 15.10 -7.80 -21.02
CA THR A 128 13.77 -7.50 -21.55
C THR A 128 13.79 -7.44 -23.07
N ALA A 129 14.72 -6.69 -23.66
CA ALA A 129 14.87 -6.57 -25.11
C ALA A 129 15.14 -7.94 -25.78
N ASP A 130 15.95 -8.78 -25.16
CA ASP A 130 16.23 -10.13 -25.64
C ASP A 130 14.97 -11.03 -25.59
N LEU A 131 14.23 -11.01 -24.51
CA LEU A 131 13.00 -11.80 -24.35
C LEU A 131 11.85 -11.30 -25.24
N MET A 132 11.81 -10.03 -25.60
CA MET A 132 10.82 -9.47 -26.52
C MET A 132 10.92 -10.01 -27.96
N GLN A 133 11.94 -10.78 -28.29
CA GLN A 133 11.97 -11.55 -29.54
C GLN A 133 10.90 -12.64 -29.60
N SER A 134 10.46 -13.16 -28.45
CA SER A 134 9.44 -14.22 -28.35
C SER A 134 8.24 -13.85 -27.47
N LEU A 135 8.36 -12.83 -26.67
CA LEU A 135 7.31 -12.33 -25.76
C LEU A 135 6.94 -10.88 -26.10
N LYS A 136 5.81 -10.44 -25.58
CA LYS A 136 5.34 -9.04 -25.67
C LYS A 136 5.43 -8.41 -24.30
N MET A 137 5.70 -7.09 -24.25
CA MET A 137 5.67 -6.34 -23.00
C MET A 137 4.23 -6.01 -22.63
N ALA A 138 3.85 -6.34 -21.40
CA ALA A 138 2.57 -5.93 -20.83
C ALA A 138 2.71 -4.64 -20.04
N ASP A 139 3.78 -4.53 -19.23
CA ASP A 139 3.98 -3.42 -18.31
C ASP A 139 5.44 -3.30 -17.87
N MET A 140 5.82 -2.07 -17.49
CA MET A 140 7.10 -1.74 -16.86
C MET A 140 6.85 -0.72 -15.77
N GLN A 141 7.28 -1.03 -14.54
CA GLN A 141 7.08 -0.20 -13.36
C GLN A 141 8.38 0.00 -12.61
N PHE A 142 8.50 1.17 -11.98
CA PHE A 142 9.57 1.48 -11.04
C PHE A 142 8.99 1.65 -9.64
N SER A 143 9.71 1.20 -8.64
CA SER A 143 9.27 1.25 -7.25
C SER A 143 10.45 1.39 -6.30
N VAL A 144 10.15 1.72 -5.04
CA VAL A 144 11.09 1.62 -3.93
C VAL A 144 10.99 0.21 -3.36
N SER A 145 12.12 -0.45 -3.14
CA SER A 145 12.16 -1.77 -2.51
C SER A 145 11.67 -1.70 -1.06
N ASP A 146 11.10 -2.81 -0.57
CA ASP A 146 10.60 -2.90 0.81
C ASP A 146 11.69 -2.59 1.84
N ALA A 147 12.94 -3.02 1.58
CA ALA A 147 14.06 -2.77 2.47
C ALA A 147 14.40 -1.26 2.59
N VAL A 148 14.38 -0.54 1.47
CA VAL A 148 14.63 0.91 1.44
C VAL A 148 13.43 1.65 2.03
N ALA A 149 12.21 1.24 1.71
CA ALA A 149 10.99 1.82 2.27
C ALA A 149 10.97 1.70 3.80
N GLN A 150 11.17 0.51 4.34
CA GLN A 150 11.21 0.26 5.78
C GLN A 150 12.31 1.06 6.48
N LYS A 151 13.52 1.08 5.93
CA LYS A 151 14.61 1.89 6.49
C LYS A 151 14.28 3.37 6.55
N THR A 152 13.61 3.88 5.51
CA THR A 152 13.18 5.28 5.45
C THR A 152 12.06 5.55 6.45
N GLU A 153 11.07 4.66 6.56
CA GLU A 153 10.00 4.76 7.55
C GLU A 153 10.53 4.78 8.99
N ASP A 154 11.51 3.93 9.32
CA ASP A 154 12.17 3.90 10.62
C ASP A 154 12.92 5.22 10.94
N ALA A 155 13.52 5.84 9.94
CA ALA A 155 14.16 7.15 10.08
C ALA A 155 13.12 8.25 10.29
N LEU A 156 12.08 8.29 9.46
CA LEU A 156 10.99 9.27 9.54
C LEU A 156 10.20 9.15 10.85
N LEU A 157 10.07 7.95 11.41
CA LEU A 157 9.43 7.76 12.72
C LEU A 157 10.16 8.53 13.82
N LYS A 158 11.49 8.47 13.85
CA LYS A 158 12.30 9.21 14.82
C LYS A 158 12.18 10.72 14.61
N GLU A 159 12.19 11.15 13.35
CA GLU A 159 12.04 12.57 12.99
C GLU A 159 10.65 13.10 13.35
N ALA A 160 9.58 12.33 13.10
CA ALA A 160 8.20 12.72 13.41
C ALA A 160 8.01 12.91 14.93
N VAL A 161 8.57 11.99 15.73
CA VAL A 161 8.54 12.13 17.19
C VAL A 161 9.32 13.35 17.65
N ALA A 162 10.48 13.62 17.07
CA ALA A 162 11.27 14.81 17.38
C ALA A 162 10.53 16.10 16.98
N ALA A 163 9.94 16.15 15.81
CA ALA A 163 9.13 17.26 15.32
C ALA A 163 7.89 17.50 16.19
N PHE A 164 7.21 16.42 16.62
CA PHE A 164 6.09 16.51 17.55
C PHE A 164 6.52 17.12 18.90
N ARG A 165 7.62 16.63 19.47
CA ARG A 165 8.16 17.18 20.74
C ARG A 165 8.52 18.66 20.64
N ALA A 166 9.14 19.07 19.54
CA ALA A 166 9.46 20.47 19.30
C ALA A 166 8.20 21.35 19.25
N ARG A 167 7.14 20.89 18.59
CA ARG A 167 5.85 21.58 18.57
C ARG A 167 5.18 21.60 19.94
N ALA A 168 5.26 20.51 20.69
CA ALA A 168 4.75 20.44 22.06
C ALA A 168 5.42 21.44 22.99
N GLN A 169 6.74 21.55 22.92
CA GLN A 169 7.50 22.54 23.67
C GLN A 169 7.10 23.98 23.31
N LEU A 170 7.05 24.27 22.01
CA LEU A 170 6.63 25.60 21.52
C LEU A 170 5.22 25.97 21.97
N ALA A 171 4.27 25.06 21.91
CA ALA A 171 2.90 25.28 22.36
C ALA A 171 2.83 25.52 23.88
N THR A 172 3.60 24.77 24.65
CA THR A 172 3.70 24.91 26.10
C THR A 172 4.22 26.29 26.50
N GLU A 173 5.30 26.72 25.88
CA GLU A 173 5.90 28.03 26.11
C GLU A 173 4.93 29.17 25.71
N ALA A 174 4.29 29.04 24.55
CA ALA A 174 3.33 30.05 24.06
C ALA A 174 2.10 30.21 24.98
N LEU A 175 1.71 29.12 25.69
CA LEU A 175 0.61 29.16 26.67
C LEU A 175 1.04 29.57 28.08
N GLY A 176 2.32 29.85 28.30
CA GLY A 176 2.87 30.19 29.59
C GLY A 176 3.03 28.99 30.54
N GLY A 177 3.03 27.80 30.03
CA GLY A 177 3.29 26.58 30.79
C GLY A 177 4.78 26.39 31.07
N LYS A 178 5.09 25.59 32.10
CA LYS A 178 6.47 25.29 32.49
C LYS A 178 6.97 23.94 31.94
N ASP A 179 6.05 23.02 31.60
CA ASP A 179 6.33 21.66 31.09
C ASP A 179 5.07 21.08 30.44
N TYR A 180 5.17 19.92 29.81
CA TYR A 180 4.00 19.20 29.29
C TYR A 180 4.08 17.70 29.59
N ARG A 181 2.92 17.07 29.62
CA ARG A 181 2.77 15.61 29.67
C ARG A 181 2.18 15.12 28.35
N LEU A 182 2.73 14.04 27.81
CA LEU A 182 2.14 13.38 26.67
C LEU A 182 0.91 12.57 27.11
N VAL A 183 -0.26 12.90 26.58
CA VAL A 183 -1.53 12.19 26.84
C VAL A 183 -1.71 11.06 25.84
N SER A 184 -1.50 11.35 24.56
CA SER A 184 -1.58 10.37 23.48
C SER A 184 -0.69 10.75 22.32
N LEU A 185 -0.19 9.74 21.62
CA LEU A 185 0.55 9.91 20.37
C LEU A 185 0.17 8.78 19.42
N SER A 186 -0.28 9.12 18.23
CA SER A 186 -0.47 8.20 17.11
C SER A 186 0.52 8.55 16.02
N LEU A 187 1.17 7.54 15.49
CA LEU A 187 2.11 7.65 14.39
C LEU A 187 1.47 6.97 13.19
N ASP A 188 1.00 7.78 12.26
CA ASP A 188 0.33 7.31 11.06
C ASP A 188 1.30 7.47 9.87
N GLY A 189 1.89 6.36 9.47
CA GLY A 189 2.67 6.23 8.24
C GLY A 189 1.74 5.78 7.12
N GLY A 190 1.59 6.57 6.10
CA GLY A 190 0.84 6.22 4.91
C GLY A 190 1.72 6.38 3.69
N VAL A 191 1.83 5.30 2.94
CA VAL A 191 2.31 5.36 1.58
C VAL A 191 1.25 6.09 0.77
N ASN A 192 1.28 7.39 0.75
CA ASN A 192 0.43 8.17 -0.14
C ASN A 192 0.90 7.93 -1.57
N PHE A 193 0.13 7.17 -2.33
CA PHE A 193 0.23 7.12 -3.78
C PHE A 193 -0.20 8.49 -4.35
N GLN A 194 0.64 9.48 -4.27
CA GLN A 194 0.53 10.60 -5.18
C GLN A 194 1.33 10.20 -6.43
N PRO A 195 0.67 9.94 -7.56
CA PRO A 195 1.38 9.82 -8.80
C PRO A 195 2.03 11.18 -9.05
N LEU A 196 3.35 11.25 -8.89
CA LEU A 196 4.10 12.39 -9.37
C LEU A 196 3.75 12.52 -10.85
N ARG A 197 3.18 13.65 -11.23
CA ARG A 197 2.98 13.99 -12.63
C ARG A 197 4.35 13.92 -13.28
N GLY A 198 4.58 12.84 -14.02
CA GLY A 198 5.80 12.69 -14.80
C GLY A 198 6.06 13.95 -15.63
N PRO A 199 7.30 14.35 -15.81
CA PRO A 199 7.64 15.47 -16.67
C PRO A 199 6.96 15.23 -18.03
N ARG A 200 6.18 16.20 -18.49
CA ARG A 200 5.64 16.19 -19.85
C ARG A 200 6.84 16.11 -20.77
N MET A 201 7.00 14.99 -21.45
CA MET A 201 7.96 14.87 -22.54
C MET A 201 7.66 15.98 -23.55
N LYS A 202 8.47 17.03 -23.54
CA LYS A 202 8.58 17.89 -24.71
C LYS A 202 9.22 17.00 -25.76
N ALA A 203 8.50 16.79 -26.87
CA ALA A 203 9.07 16.17 -28.06
C ALA A 203 10.23 17.06 -28.57
N ALA A 204 11.42 16.77 -28.07
CA ALA A 204 12.66 17.25 -28.67
C ALA A 204 13.00 16.25 -29.76
N MET A 205 13.20 16.73 -30.97
CA MET A 205 13.75 15.99 -32.09
C MET A 205 15.06 15.36 -31.62
N MET A 206 15.09 14.03 -31.54
CA MET A 206 16.23 13.29 -31.06
C MET A 206 17.18 12.97 -32.19
N ASP A 207 18.42 13.37 -32.03
CA ASP A 207 19.57 12.76 -32.71
C ASP A 207 19.73 11.30 -32.20
N ALA A 208 19.94 10.37 -33.12
CA ALA A 208 19.76 8.93 -32.94
C ALA A 208 20.92 8.21 -32.25
N GLU A 209 21.71 8.85 -31.40
CA GLU A 209 22.92 8.23 -30.81
C GLU A 209 23.01 8.21 -29.27
N SER A 210 22.06 8.74 -28.54
CA SER A 210 22.04 8.60 -27.09
C SER A 210 20.94 7.64 -26.66
N MET A 211 21.31 6.50 -26.07
CA MET A 211 20.35 5.68 -25.35
C MET A 211 19.71 6.57 -24.27
N PRO A 212 18.38 6.71 -24.22
CA PRO A 212 17.75 7.50 -23.18
C PRO A 212 18.13 6.94 -21.82
N GLU A 213 18.68 7.77 -20.96
CA GLU A 213 18.89 7.44 -19.57
C GLU A 213 17.50 7.16 -18.95
N ILE A 214 17.33 5.97 -18.39
CA ILE A 214 16.06 5.59 -17.79
C ILE A 214 15.95 6.34 -16.45
N GLU A 215 15.21 7.44 -16.44
CA GLU A 215 14.85 8.12 -15.21
C GLU A 215 13.77 7.31 -14.50
N ALA A 216 14.16 6.58 -13.46
CA ALA A 216 13.25 5.73 -12.68
C ALA A 216 12.24 6.55 -11.86
N GLY A 217 12.51 7.85 -11.65
CA GLY A 217 11.71 8.71 -10.79
C GLY A 217 11.94 8.44 -9.30
N SER A 218 11.14 9.09 -8.47
CA SER A 218 11.22 9.00 -7.02
C SER A 218 9.82 8.90 -6.41
N ARG A 219 9.77 8.56 -5.13
CA ARG A 219 8.55 8.49 -4.34
C ARG A 219 8.72 9.26 -3.06
N GLN A 220 7.68 10.00 -2.66
CA GLN A 220 7.63 10.64 -1.35
C GLN A 220 7.02 9.69 -0.32
N ILE A 221 7.76 9.45 0.77
CA ILE A 221 7.28 8.75 1.96
C ILE A 221 7.00 9.81 3.02
N THR A 222 5.80 9.81 3.58
CA THR A 222 5.36 10.78 4.58
C THR A 222 4.90 10.07 5.84
N LEU A 223 5.26 10.63 7.01
CA LEU A 223 4.82 10.14 8.30
C LEU A 223 4.26 11.29 9.13
N ASN A 224 3.10 11.05 9.75
CA ASN A 224 2.39 12.00 10.60
C ASN A 224 2.47 11.55 12.05
N ALA A 225 2.78 12.49 12.93
CA ALA A 225 2.66 12.34 14.37
C ALA A 225 1.49 13.21 14.86
N ASN A 226 0.39 12.56 15.26
CA ASN A 226 -0.79 13.20 15.80
C ASN A 226 -0.88 12.88 17.29
N GLY A 227 -1.08 13.86 18.13
CA GLY A 227 -1.14 13.58 19.56
C GLY A 227 -1.75 14.70 20.38
N VAL A 228 -1.96 14.40 21.64
CA VAL A 228 -2.48 15.34 22.64
C VAL A 228 -1.47 15.46 23.75
N ILE A 229 -1.16 16.68 24.14
CA ILE A 229 -0.38 17.00 25.33
C ILE A 229 -1.25 17.70 26.36
N GLU A 230 -0.89 17.56 27.62
CA GLU A 230 -1.42 18.36 28.73
C GLU A 230 -0.33 19.35 29.19
N VAL A 231 -0.61 20.62 29.06
CA VAL A 231 0.31 21.67 29.49
C VAL A 231 0.28 21.83 31.02
N VAL A 232 1.45 21.75 31.64
CA VAL A 232 1.62 21.96 33.09
C VAL A 232 1.80 23.44 33.35
N MET A 233 0.77 24.04 33.96
CA MET A 233 0.82 25.46 34.32
C MET A 233 1.70 25.68 35.56
N PRO A 234 2.20 26.91 35.79
CA PRO A 234 3.02 27.27 36.95
C PRO A 234 2.32 27.05 38.30
#